data_aab143edb3583c32f31128df3eecc1ff
#
_entry.id   aab143edb3583c32f31128df3eecc1ff
#
_cell.length_a   1.000
_cell.length_b   1.000
_cell.length_c   1.000
_cell.angle_alpha   90.00
_cell.angle_beta   90.00
_cell.angle_gamma   90.00
#
_symmetry.space_group_name_H-M   'P 1'
#
loop_
_entity.id
_entity.type
_entity.pdbx_description
1 polymer ?
#
loop_
_entity_poly.entity_id
_entity_poly.type
_entity_poly.pdbx_seq_one_letter_code
_entity_poly.pdbx_strand_id
1 'polypeptide(L)'
;MEHYDAIVVGARCAGSSLAIGLARRDWEVLVVDRDHFPSTTISTHGIWPNGVARLSELGILDELFAAHEMPMYESVIRGLGHEARGGFTSVKGFDRALAPRRIALDQAGVEAAAAAGATVEGGTKVVGLLGSGSDEDPARGVVLADGRQVEAPWVFGADGRGSTVARLLRIPKERPLRGEMSMAYGYWRGIPDDGYGCFHIEVGRVLTSVPVEDGLHMLIAAGPPEMVHGTQEERRTRYLDFVRGFPETVSPEVLDRASLITEVAYAPEPLMQGFFRRPSGPGWALLGDACHFKHPGTAQGIGDALEQGVYVAEALSSANGTLDDYEEWRDARAAEHYEWSFTWGRFPRPEHEPIFRGWASEADAGQDLRDCFSRLVEPSALMSEERLNRWFGATS
;
A
#
# COMPACT_ATOMS: atom_id res chain seq x y z
N MET A 1 -23.24 -19.12 21.12
CA MET A 1 -22.59 -17.90 20.59
C MET A 1 -21.12 -18.24 20.53
N GLU A 2 -20.46 -17.96 19.40
CA GLU A 2 -19.05 -18.23 19.24
C GLU A 2 -18.24 -17.13 19.96
N HIS A 3 -17.13 -17.49 20.60
CA HIS A 3 -16.27 -16.58 21.32
C HIS A 3 -14.84 -16.70 20.83
N TYR A 4 -14.18 -15.55 20.68
CA TYR A 4 -12.78 -15.40 20.33
C TYR A 4 -12.14 -14.30 21.22
N ASP A 5 -10.83 -14.23 21.28
CA ASP A 5 -10.12 -13.10 21.91
C ASP A 5 -10.16 -11.87 21.01
N ALA A 6 -10.17 -12.08 19.69
CA ALA A 6 -10.17 -11.01 18.70
C ALA A 6 -10.96 -11.38 17.45
N ILE A 7 -11.70 -10.41 16.90
CA ILE A 7 -12.32 -10.50 15.57
C ILE A 7 -11.66 -9.46 14.67
N VAL A 8 -11.08 -9.92 13.56
CA VAL A 8 -10.45 -9.07 12.53
C VAL A 8 -11.36 -9.03 11.31
N VAL A 9 -11.85 -7.85 10.96
CA VAL A 9 -12.71 -7.61 9.79
C VAL A 9 -11.85 -7.13 8.63
N GLY A 10 -11.68 -8.00 7.63
CA GLY A 10 -10.77 -7.83 6.50
C GLY A 10 -9.51 -8.69 6.62
N ALA A 11 -9.28 -9.60 5.66
CA ALA A 11 -8.20 -10.60 5.68
C ALA A 11 -6.98 -10.20 4.83
N ARG A 12 -6.95 -8.96 4.28
CA ARG A 12 -5.83 -8.49 3.45
C ARG A 12 -4.66 -8.04 4.33
N CYS A 13 -3.64 -7.37 3.76
CA CYS A 13 -2.35 -7.07 4.40
C CYS A 13 -2.42 -6.64 5.87
N ALA A 14 -3.32 -5.72 6.25
CA ALA A 14 -3.43 -5.26 7.64
C ALA A 14 -4.02 -6.34 8.56
N GLY A 15 -5.08 -7.01 8.09
CA GLY A 15 -5.77 -8.02 8.89
C GLY A 15 -4.97 -9.31 9.03
N SER A 16 -4.34 -9.80 7.95
CA SER A 16 -3.47 -10.97 8.02
C SER A 16 -2.26 -10.72 8.92
N SER A 17 -1.63 -9.54 8.80
CA SER A 17 -0.49 -9.16 9.67
C SER A 17 -0.87 -9.17 11.15
N LEU A 18 -2.01 -8.55 11.49
CA LEU A 18 -2.51 -8.55 12.87
C LEU A 18 -2.86 -9.96 13.34
N ALA A 19 -3.58 -10.73 12.53
CA ALA A 19 -3.99 -12.09 12.88
C ALA A 19 -2.80 -13.00 13.15
N ILE A 20 -1.75 -12.95 12.30
CA ILE A 20 -0.50 -13.67 12.50
C ILE A 20 0.15 -13.26 13.83
N GLY A 21 0.22 -11.94 14.07
CA GLY A 21 0.84 -11.40 15.28
C GLY A 21 0.13 -11.83 16.56
N LEU A 22 -1.20 -11.83 16.59
CA LEU A 22 -2.01 -12.25 17.74
C LEU A 22 -2.00 -13.78 17.91
N ALA A 23 -2.24 -14.55 16.84
CA ALA A 23 -2.27 -16.01 16.91
C ALA A 23 -0.94 -16.62 17.38
N ARG A 24 0.21 -16.06 16.97
CA ARG A 24 1.54 -16.45 17.48
C ARG A 24 1.76 -16.14 18.97
N ARG A 25 0.82 -15.42 19.60
CA ARG A 25 0.79 -15.09 21.03
C ARG A 25 -0.37 -15.74 21.75
N ASP A 26 -0.82 -16.88 21.21
CA ASP A 26 -1.86 -17.75 21.77
C ASP A 26 -3.25 -17.10 21.90
N TRP A 27 -3.55 -16.04 21.09
CA TRP A 27 -4.90 -15.49 21.02
C TRP A 27 -5.77 -16.35 20.07
N GLU A 28 -7.01 -16.59 20.46
CA GLU A 28 -8.02 -17.16 19.59
C GLU A 28 -8.58 -16.07 18.66
N VAL A 29 -8.16 -16.07 17.39
CA VAL A 29 -8.46 -15.01 16.40
C VAL A 29 -9.39 -15.51 15.32
N LEU A 30 -10.52 -14.82 15.13
CA LEU A 30 -11.37 -14.97 13.95
C LEU A 30 -11.09 -13.84 12.96
N VAL A 31 -10.73 -14.19 11.73
CA VAL A 31 -10.63 -13.26 10.61
C VAL A 31 -11.80 -13.48 9.66
N VAL A 32 -12.58 -12.45 9.38
CA VAL A 32 -13.68 -12.49 8.42
C VAL A 32 -13.44 -11.54 7.27
N ASP A 33 -13.67 -12.01 6.04
CA ASP A 33 -13.62 -11.15 4.85
C ASP A 33 -14.84 -11.39 3.98
N ARG A 34 -15.38 -10.31 3.38
CA ARG A 34 -16.52 -10.41 2.46
C ARG A 34 -16.20 -11.12 1.15
N ASP A 35 -14.92 -11.14 0.77
CA ASP A 35 -14.44 -11.78 -0.45
C ASP A 35 -13.96 -13.20 -0.14
N HIS A 36 -14.11 -14.10 -1.12
CA HIS A 36 -13.41 -15.37 -1.11
C HIS A 36 -12.02 -15.18 -1.68
N PHE A 37 -11.02 -15.81 -1.09
CA PHE A 37 -9.65 -15.82 -1.61
C PHE A 37 -9.41 -17.04 -2.49
N PRO A 38 -8.57 -16.92 -3.56
CA PRO A 38 -7.83 -15.72 -3.97
C PRO A 38 -8.73 -14.67 -4.62
N SER A 39 -8.51 -13.37 -4.32
CA SER A 39 -9.29 -12.26 -4.86
C SER A 39 -8.42 -11.06 -5.21
N THR A 40 -8.92 -10.19 -6.10
CA THR A 40 -8.18 -9.00 -6.56
C THR A 40 -8.65 -7.73 -5.87
N THR A 41 -7.77 -6.74 -5.78
CA THR A 41 -8.12 -5.36 -5.40
C THR A 41 -7.19 -4.38 -6.10
N ILE A 42 -7.65 -3.14 -6.26
CA ILE A 42 -6.84 -2.08 -6.88
C ILE A 42 -5.68 -1.71 -5.95
N SER A 43 -4.45 -1.68 -6.52
CA SER A 43 -3.23 -1.38 -5.78
C SER A 43 -2.12 -0.97 -6.75
N THR A 44 -1.08 -0.28 -6.26
CA THR A 44 0.19 -0.05 -6.99
C THR A 44 1.22 -1.15 -6.77
N HIS A 45 0.94 -2.11 -5.91
CA HIS A 45 1.67 -3.34 -5.64
C HIS A 45 3.07 -3.19 -5.05
N GLY A 46 3.77 -2.07 -5.27
CA GLY A 46 5.14 -1.87 -4.81
C GLY A 46 5.29 -2.08 -3.30
N ILE A 47 6.28 -2.88 -2.90
CA ILE A 47 6.66 -3.16 -1.52
C ILE A 47 8.16 -2.90 -1.42
N TRP A 48 8.53 -1.91 -0.64
CA TRP A 48 9.90 -1.50 -0.42
C TRP A 48 10.62 -2.41 0.58
N PRO A 49 11.95 -2.39 0.71
CA PRO A 49 12.72 -3.27 1.59
C PRO A 49 12.20 -3.41 3.02
N ASN A 50 11.72 -2.33 3.64
CA ASN A 50 11.10 -2.38 4.97
C ASN A 50 9.83 -3.24 5.01
N GLY A 51 9.00 -3.14 3.96
CA GLY A 51 7.80 -3.97 3.80
C GLY A 51 8.16 -5.42 3.49
N VAL A 52 9.19 -5.66 2.65
CA VAL A 52 9.70 -7.01 2.35
C VAL A 52 10.21 -7.70 3.61
N ALA A 53 11.01 -6.99 4.43
CA ALA A 53 11.46 -7.49 5.72
C ALA A 53 10.28 -7.87 6.64
N ARG A 54 9.21 -7.07 6.62
CA ARG A 54 8.02 -7.34 7.41
C ARG A 54 7.24 -8.56 6.90
N LEU A 55 7.13 -8.73 5.57
CA LEU A 55 6.55 -9.94 4.97
C LEU A 55 7.32 -11.20 5.38
N SER A 56 8.66 -11.12 5.40
CA SER A 56 9.52 -12.24 5.85
C SER A 56 9.30 -12.58 7.32
N GLU A 57 9.26 -11.60 8.20
CA GLU A 57 9.01 -11.81 9.63
C GLU A 57 7.65 -12.46 9.91
N LEU A 58 6.65 -12.12 9.10
CA LEU A 58 5.31 -12.68 9.19
C LEU A 58 5.20 -14.08 8.54
N GLY A 59 6.19 -14.53 7.78
CA GLY A 59 6.15 -15.78 7.02
C GLY A 59 5.36 -15.67 5.70
N ILE A 60 4.85 -14.49 5.36
CA ILE A 60 4.08 -14.26 4.12
C ILE A 60 5.01 -14.32 2.89
N LEU A 61 6.27 -13.90 3.04
CA LEU A 61 7.25 -13.94 1.95
C LEU A 61 7.56 -15.37 1.52
N ASP A 62 7.65 -16.29 2.48
CA ASP A 62 7.95 -17.70 2.21
C ASP A 62 6.79 -18.36 1.43
N GLU A 63 5.54 -18.06 1.79
CA GLU A 63 4.35 -18.53 1.06
C GLU A 63 4.34 -17.98 -0.38
N LEU A 64 4.68 -16.69 -0.56
CA LEU A 64 4.77 -16.08 -1.89
C LEU A 64 5.82 -16.76 -2.77
N PHE A 65 7.03 -16.97 -2.25
CA PHE A 65 8.13 -17.62 -3.00
C PHE A 65 7.89 -19.11 -3.22
N ALA A 66 7.15 -19.77 -2.34
CA ALA A 66 6.76 -21.17 -2.54
C ALA A 66 5.75 -21.34 -3.68
N ALA A 67 4.84 -20.36 -3.85
CA ALA A 67 3.76 -20.43 -4.84
C ALA A 67 4.12 -19.82 -6.20
N HIS A 68 5.05 -18.86 -6.25
CA HIS A 68 5.32 -18.04 -7.43
C HIS A 68 6.81 -17.77 -7.66
N GLU A 69 7.19 -17.59 -8.91
CA GLU A 69 8.47 -17.00 -9.27
C GLU A 69 8.39 -15.48 -9.07
N MET A 70 9.00 -14.98 -7.98
CA MET A 70 8.89 -13.59 -7.55
C MET A 70 10.16 -12.81 -7.90
N PRO A 71 10.13 -11.91 -8.89
CA PRO A 71 11.25 -11.01 -9.16
C PRO A 71 11.37 -9.95 -8.08
N MET A 72 12.62 -9.66 -7.70
CA MET A 72 12.98 -8.53 -6.85
C MET A 72 13.77 -7.51 -7.66
N TYR A 73 13.49 -6.23 -7.48
CA TYR A 73 14.04 -5.19 -8.33
C TYR A 73 14.68 -4.03 -7.55
N GLU A 74 15.65 -3.37 -8.20
CA GLU A 74 16.17 -2.06 -7.85
C GLU A 74 15.32 -0.96 -8.51
N SER A 75 15.55 0.31 -8.17
CA SER A 75 14.74 1.40 -8.72
C SER A 75 15.46 2.22 -9.79
N VAL A 76 14.69 2.64 -10.78
CA VAL A 76 15.03 3.72 -11.71
C VAL A 76 13.96 4.80 -11.58
N ILE A 77 14.37 6.00 -11.18
CA ILE A 77 13.50 7.17 -11.16
C ILE A 77 13.99 8.11 -12.26
N ARG A 78 13.20 8.20 -13.31
CA ARG A 78 13.47 9.02 -14.48
C ARG A 78 12.52 10.20 -14.49
N GLY A 79 13.01 11.43 -14.53
CA GLY A 79 12.11 12.58 -14.50
C GLY A 79 12.76 13.86 -15.04
N LEU A 80 12.01 14.60 -15.83
CA LEU A 80 12.38 15.92 -16.39
C LEU A 80 13.78 15.93 -17.04
N GLY A 81 14.15 14.85 -17.74
CA GLY A 81 15.44 14.69 -18.43
C GLY A 81 16.58 14.13 -17.57
N HIS A 82 16.32 13.75 -16.33
CA HIS A 82 17.31 13.18 -15.41
C HIS A 82 16.95 11.77 -15.00
N GLU A 83 17.95 10.97 -14.60
CA GLU A 83 17.77 9.59 -14.15
C GLU A 83 18.58 9.33 -12.88
N ALA A 84 17.92 8.87 -11.81
CA ALA A 84 18.52 8.34 -10.60
C ALA A 84 18.27 6.82 -10.54
N ARG A 85 19.34 6.01 -10.58
CA ARG A 85 19.30 4.56 -10.62
C ARG A 85 20.06 3.97 -9.42
N GLY A 86 19.54 2.89 -8.84
CA GLY A 86 20.26 2.14 -7.83
C GLY A 86 19.38 1.27 -6.93
N GLY A 87 20.05 0.48 -6.07
CA GLY A 87 19.48 -0.32 -5.02
C GLY A 87 19.08 0.51 -3.80
N PHE A 88 18.47 -0.15 -2.84
CA PHE A 88 18.04 0.44 -1.58
C PHE A 88 19.04 0.12 -0.47
N THR A 89 19.08 0.92 0.58
CA THR A 89 19.76 0.53 1.81
C THR A 89 19.07 -0.70 2.40
N SER A 90 19.88 -1.70 2.79
CA SER A 90 19.37 -2.97 3.28
C SER A 90 18.59 -2.81 4.60
N VAL A 91 17.40 -3.39 4.65
CA VAL A 91 16.58 -3.50 5.86
C VAL A 91 16.47 -4.97 6.23
N LYS A 92 17.10 -5.36 7.34
CA LYS A 92 17.11 -6.76 7.84
C LYS A 92 17.52 -7.79 6.76
N GLY A 93 18.49 -7.43 5.89
CA GLY A 93 18.98 -8.29 4.84
C GLY A 93 18.30 -8.13 3.47
N PHE A 94 17.25 -7.33 3.37
CA PHE A 94 16.55 -7.04 2.11
C PHE A 94 16.95 -5.66 1.58
N ASP A 95 17.43 -5.60 0.36
CA ASP A 95 17.92 -4.39 -0.34
C ASP A 95 17.21 -4.16 -1.69
N ARG A 96 16.17 -4.92 -1.98
CA ARG A 96 15.36 -4.85 -3.20
C ARG A 96 13.88 -4.79 -2.87
N ALA A 97 13.14 -4.16 -3.77
CA ALA A 97 11.68 -4.11 -3.73
C ALA A 97 11.07 -5.29 -4.49
N LEU A 98 9.79 -5.54 -4.25
CA LEU A 98 8.97 -6.47 -5.03
C LEU A 98 7.57 -5.90 -5.26
N ALA A 99 6.84 -6.45 -6.24
CA ALA A 99 5.51 -5.96 -6.58
C ALA A 99 4.54 -7.12 -6.88
N PRO A 100 4.21 -7.98 -5.91
CA PRO A 100 3.28 -9.09 -6.12
C PRO A 100 1.89 -8.59 -6.48
N ARG A 101 1.23 -9.25 -7.41
CA ARG A 101 -0.19 -9.01 -7.63
C ARG A 101 -0.98 -9.28 -6.35
N ARG A 102 -2.00 -8.49 -6.11
CA ARG A 102 -2.79 -8.61 -4.87
C ARG A 102 -3.46 -9.97 -4.72
N ILE A 103 -3.74 -10.65 -5.84
CA ILE A 103 -4.27 -12.01 -5.81
C ILE A 103 -3.28 -13.00 -5.16
N ALA A 104 -1.99 -12.84 -5.41
CA ALA A 104 -0.94 -13.66 -4.81
C ALA A 104 -0.62 -13.21 -3.38
N LEU A 105 -0.40 -11.90 -3.17
CA LEU A 105 -0.04 -11.35 -1.86
C LEU A 105 -1.12 -11.61 -0.79
N ASP A 106 -2.38 -11.31 -1.13
CA ASP A 106 -3.46 -11.45 -0.15
C ASP A 106 -3.75 -12.93 0.16
N GLN A 107 -3.60 -13.84 -0.83
CA GLN A 107 -3.70 -15.29 -0.62
C GLN A 107 -2.60 -15.79 0.33
N ALA A 108 -1.33 -15.42 0.06
CA ALA A 108 -0.21 -15.78 0.92
C ALA A 108 -0.40 -15.25 2.37
N GLY A 109 -0.94 -14.05 2.53
CA GLY A 109 -1.27 -13.48 3.84
C GLY A 109 -2.34 -14.29 4.59
N VAL A 110 -3.37 -14.74 3.88
CA VAL A 110 -4.44 -15.58 4.45
C VAL A 110 -3.88 -16.95 4.87
N GLU A 111 -3.06 -17.58 4.02
CA GLU A 111 -2.43 -18.87 4.30
C GLU A 111 -1.48 -18.79 5.50
N ALA A 112 -0.64 -17.74 5.56
CA ALA A 112 0.24 -17.50 6.70
C ALA A 112 -0.56 -17.24 8.00
N ALA A 113 -1.69 -16.54 7.94
CA ALA A 113 -2.55 -16.32 9.11
C ALA A 113 -3.18 -17.62 9.61
N ALA A 114 -3.67 -18.45 8.69
CA ALA A 114 -4.21 -19.77 9.03
C ALA A 114 -3.11 -20.70 9.59
N ALA A 115 -1.92 -20.70 9.00
CA ALA A 115 -0.78 -21.47 9.49
C ALA A 115 -0.31 -21.01 10.87
N ALA A 116 -0.49 -19.73 11.21
CA ALA A 116 -0.20 -19.20 12.55
C ALA A 116 -1.26 -19.57 13.60
N GLY A 117 -2.41 -20.16 13.20
CA GLY A 117 -3.48 -20.60 14.10
C GLY A 117 -4.75 -19.74 14.08
N ALA A 118 -4.83 -18.71 13.24
CA ALA A 118 -6.05 -17.92 13.11
C ALA A 118 -7.13 -18.69 12.33
N THR A 119 -8.39 -18.58 12.75
CA THR A 119 -9.55 -19.04 11.97
C THR A 119 -9.87 -17.98 10.90
N VAL A 120 -9.83 -18.34 9.62
CA VAL A 120 -10.11 -17.41 8.52
C VAL A 120 -11.35 -17.83 7.74
N GLU A 121 -12.38 -16.95 7.70
CA GLU A 121 -13.63 -17.15 6.99
C GLU A 121 -13.78 -16.13 5.84
N GLY A 122 -13.51 -16.58 4.61
CA GLY A 122 -13.81 -15.82 3.39
C GLY A 122 -15.30 -15.91 3.01
N GLY A 123 -15.78 -14.91 2.25
CA GLY A 123 -17.19 -14.79 1.87
C GLY A 123 -18.12 -14.38 3.02
N THR A 124 -17.56 -13.95 4.15
CA THR A 124 -18.28 -13.65 5.40
C THR A 124 -18.32 -12.14 5.65
N LYS A 125 -19.51 -11.55 5.54
CA LYS A 125 -19.69 -10.10 5.63
C LYS A 125 -20.18 -9.68 7.01
N VAL A 126 -19.49 -8.70 7.63
CA VAL A 126 -19.98 -8.02 8.83
C VAL A 126 -21.03 -6.97 8.44
N VAL A 127 -22.16 -6.97 9.16
CA VAL A 127 -23.29 -6.05 8.94
C VAL A 127 -23.63 -5.21 10.18
N GLY A 128 -23.15 -5.60 11.37
CA GLY A 128 -23.37 -4.89 12.63
C GLY A 128 -22.25 -5.13 13.63
N LEU A 129 -22.24 -4.34 14.69
CA LEU A 129 -21.40 -4.52 15.88
C LEU A 129 -22.28 -4.90 17.08
N LEU A 130 -21.72 -5.66 17.99
CA LEU A 130 -22.22 -5.82 19.34
C LEU A 130 -21.52 -4.75 20.21
N GLY A 131 -22.33 -3.86 20.80
CA GLY A 131 -21.85 -2.65 21.46
C GLY A 131 -21.63 -1.47 20.50
N SER A 132 -21.60 -0.26 21.06
CA SER A 132 -21.48 1.00 20.32
C SER A 132 -20.04 1.48 20.13
N GLY A 133 -19.09 0.88 20.85
CA GLY A 133 -17.67 1.29 20.87
C GLY A 133 -17.41 2.54 21.72
N SER A 134 -18.32 2.91 22.63
CA SER A 134 -18.16 3.97 23.62
C SER A 134 -17.66 3.41 24.97
N ASP A 135 -17.27 4.29 25.88
CA ASP A 135 -16.82 3.89 27.23
C ASP A 135 -17.91 3.18 28.03
N GLU A 136 -19.17 3.56 27.82
CA GLU A 136 -20.34 2.95 28.50
C GLU A 136 -20.78 1.64 27.85
N ASP A 137 -20.50 1.44 26.56
CA ASP A 137 -20.89 0.27 25.78
C ASP A 137 -19.79 -0.10 24.77
N PRO A 138 -18.65 -0.69 25.23
CA PRO A 138 -17.53 -1.07 24.39
C PRO A 138 -17.95 -2.00 23.26
N ALA A 139 -17.23 -1.98 22.14
CA ALA A 139 -17.38 -3.00 21.13
C ALA A 139 -16.98 -4.38 21.72
N ARG A 140 -17.83 -5.39 21.51
CA ARG A 140 -17.66 -6.72 22.08
C ARG A 140 -18.02 -7.85 21.11
N GLY A 141 -18.00 -7.56 19.81
CA GLY A 141 -18.28 -8.54 18.79
C GLY A 141 -18.92 -7.96 17.54
N VAL A 142 -19.29 -8.85 16.64
CA VAL A 142 -19.87 -8.53 15.33
C VAL A 142 -21.16 -9.31 15.07
N VAL A 143 -22.00 -8.77 14.18
CA VAL A 143 -23.14 -9.44 13.57
C VAL A 143 -22.79 -9.71 12.10
N LEU A 144 -22.85 -10.96 11.69
CA LEU A 144 -22.58 -11.43 10.34
C LEU A 144 -23.83 -11.40 9.47
N ALA A 145 -23.67 -11.37 8.16
CA ALA A 145 -24.79 -11.27 7.21
C ALA A 145 -25.69 -12.52 7.22
N ASP A 146 -25.18 -13.66 7.66
CA ASP A 146 -25.94 -14.90 7.83
C ASP A 146 -26.75 -14.96 9.15
N GLY A 147 -26.66 -13.92 9.96
CA GLY A 147 -27.34 -13.79 11.25
C GLY A 147 -26.56 -14.29 12.46
N ARG A 148 -25.38 -14.91 12.28
CA ARG A 148 -24.50 -15.26 13.39
C ARG A 148 -24.07 -14.02 14.15
N GLN A 149 -23.99 -14.16 15.47
CA GLN A 149 -23.35 -13.20 16.37
C GLN A 149 -22.12 -13.84 16.97
N VAL A 150 -20.98 -13.16 16.82
CA VAL A 150 -19.69 -13.61 17.34
C VAL A 150 -19.18 -12.57 18.33
N GLU A 151 -18.80 -13.03 19.52
CA GLU A 151 -18.31 -12.19 20.62
C GLU A 151 -16.79 -12.23 20.71
N ALA A 152 -16.19 -11.07 20.97
CA ALA A 152 -14.80 -10.92 21.32
C ALA A 152 -14.58 -9.57 22.04
N PRO A 153 -13.66 -9.46 23.01
CA PRO A 153 -13.33 -8.21 23.68
C PRO A 153 -12.69 -7.18 22.72
N TRP A 154 -12.17 -7.63 21.56
CA TRP A 154 -11.58 -6.76 20.55
C TRP A 154 -12.15 -7.00 19.16
N VAL A 155 -12.56 -5.90 18.50
CA VAL A 155 -12.99 -5.88 17.09
C VAL A 155 -12.07 -4.97 16.30
N PHE A 156 -11.35 -5.53 15.32
CA PHE A 156 -10.41 -4.80 14.49
C PHE A 156 -10.99 -4.55 13.09
N GLY A 157 -11.03 -3.28 12.67
CA GLY A 157 -11.37 -2.90 11.30
C GLY A 157 -10.11 -2.82 10.43
N ALA A 158 -9.88 -3.85 9.62
CA ALA A 158 -8.81 -3.93 8.61
C ALA A 158 -9.40 -4.00 7.18
N ASP A 159 -10.62 -3.50 7.01
CA ASP A 159 -11.50 -3.66 5.84
C ASP A 159 -11.41 -2.49 4.83
N GLY A 160 -10.27 -1.79 4.86
CA GLY A 160 -9.83 -0.84 3.84
C GLY A 160 -10.56 0.51 3.89
N ARG A 161 -10.35 1.33 2.86
CA ARG A 161 -10.80 2.74 2.77
C ARG A 161 -12.29 2.95 3.03
N GLY A 162 -13.11 1.99 2.59
CA GLY A 162 -14.56 1.99 2.77
C GLY A 162 -15.03 1.25 4.03
N SER A 163 -14.21 1.20 5.07
CA SER A 163 -14.41 0.41 6.28
C SER A 163 -15.85 0.39 6.79
N THR A 164 -16.39 -0.81 6.89
CA THR A 164 -17.70 -1.08 7.52
C THR A 164 -17.62 -0.85 9.02
N VAL A 165 -16.51 -1.27 9.66
CA VAL A 165 -16.29 -1.07 11.10
C VAL A 165 -16.27 0.42 11.44
N ALA A 166 -15.46 1.22 10.72
CA ALA A 166 -15.41 2.68 10.95
C ALA A 166 -16.78 3.34 10.73
N ARG A 167 -17.57 2.89 9.74
CA ARG A 167 -18.91 3.41 9.47
C ARG A 167 -19.89 3.04 10.59
N LEU A 168 -19.85 1.82 11.09
CA LEU A 168 -20.71 1.37 12.20
C LEU A 168 -20.40 2.12 13.50
N LEU A 169 -19.11 2.37 13.75
CA LEU A 169 -18.62 3.19 14.87
C LEU A 169 -18.80 4.70 14.64
N ARG A 170 -19.23 5.13 13.45
CA ARG A 170 -19.37 6.55 13.05
C ARG A 170 -18.08 7.36 13.17
N ILE A 171 -16.93 6.74 12.91
CA ILE A 171 -15.63 7.42 12.96
C ILE A 171 -15.44 8.26 11.68
N PRO A 172 -15.32 9.60 11.79
CA PRO A 172 -15.19 10.48 10.64
C PRO A 172 -13.81 10.34 9.97
N LYS A 173 -13.74 10.79 8.71
CA LYS A 173 -12.47 11.04 8.02
C LYS A 173 -12.00 12.44 8.33
N GLU A 174 -10.72 12.58 8.66
CA GLU A 174 -10.06 13.82 9.03
C GLU A 174 -8.87 14.11 8.11
N ARG A 175 -8.33 15.32 8.15
CA ARG A 175 -7.12 15.75 7.41
C ARG A 175 -7.17 15.37 5.92
N PRO A 176 -8.22 15.70 5.15
CA PRO A 176 -8.34 15.30 3.76
C PRO A 176 -7.30 15.99 2.89
N LEU A 177 -6.57 15.21 2.08
CA LEU A 177 -5.72 15.72 1.00
C LEU A 177 -6.16 15.10 -0.33
N ARG A 178 -5.92 15.81 -1.44
CA ARG A 178 -6.25 15.38 -2.78
C ARG A 178 -5.03 15.40 -3.69
N GLY A 179 -4.89 14.37 -4.51
CA GLY A 179 -4.00 14.35 -5.67
C GLY A 179 -4.68 14.96 -6.90
N GLU A 180 -3.97 15.01 -8.01
CA GLU A 180 -4.44 15.53 -9.29
C GLU A 180 -4.57 14.43 -10.34
N MET A 181 -3.98 13.24 -10.08
CA MET A 181 -3.86 12.17 -11.04
C MET A 181 -4.94 11.12 -10.87
N SER A 182 -5.45 10.62 -11.97
CA SER A 182 -6.12 9.31 -12.06
C SER A 182 -5.12 8.26 -12.51
N MET A 183 -5.36 7.00 -12.16
CA MET A 183 -4.46 5.90 -12.50
C MET A 183 -5.19 4.80 -13.27
N ALA A 184 -4.45 4.16 -14.18
CA ALA A 184 -4.88 2.95 -14.85
C ALA A 184 -3.70 1.98 -14.92
N TYR A 185 -3.95 0.67 -14.78
CA TYR A 185 -2.88 -0.31 -14.94
C TYR A 185 -3.37 -1.61 -15.55
N GLY A 186 -2.45 -2.33 -16.17
CA GLY A 186 -2.65 -3.67 -16.68
C GLY A 186 -1.40 -4.51 -16.57
N TYR A 187 -1.58 -5.84 -16.66
CA TYR A 187 -0.49 -6.79 -16.62
C TYR A 187 -0.13 -7.25 -18.02
N TRP A 188 1.16 -7.25 -18.29
CA TRP A 188 1.72 -7.52 -19.60
C TRP A 188 2.64 -8.73 -19.57
N ARG A 189 2.62 -9.51 -20.65
CA ARG A 189 3.57 -10.58 -20.90
C ARG A 189 4.47 -10.18 -22.05
N GLY A 190 5.76 -10.54 -21.97
CA GLY A 190 6.73 -10.27 -23.04
C GLY A 190 7.48 -8.94 -22.88
N ILE A 191 7.32 -8.23 -21.76
CA ILE A 191 8.23 -7.14 -21.36
C ILE A 191 9.41 -7.79 -20.65
N PRO A 192 10.67 -7.55 -21.09
CA PRO A 192 11.85 -8.11 -20.42
C PRO A 192 12.00 -7.60 -19.00
N ASP A 193 12.35 -8.48 -18.07
CA ASP A 193 12.79 -8.11 -16.74
C ASP A 193 14.28 -7.80 -16.78
N ASP A 194 14.66 -6.57 -16.52
CA ASP A 194 16.04 -6.10 -16.43
C ASP A 194 16.52 -5.90 -14.98
N GLY A 195 15.73 -6.35 -14.01
CA GLY A 195 15.99 -6.20 -12.57
C GLY A 195 15.66 -4.83 -12.00
N TYR A 196 14.93 -3.99 -12.74
CA TYR A 196 14.56 -2.64 -12.31
C TYR A 196 13.06 -2.39 -12.34
N GLY A 197 12.58 -1.67 -11.31
CA GLY A 197 11.30 -0.97 -11.34
C GLY A 197 11.53 0.47 -11.80
N CYS A 198 10.89 0.89 -12.89
CA CYS A 198 11.06 2.21 -13.48
C CYS A 198 9.86 3.11 -13.14
N PHE A 199 10.14 4.30 -12.63
CA PHE A 199 9.19 5.40 -12.42
C PHE A 199 9.57 6.53 -13.38
N HIS A 200 8.90 6.61 -14.53
CA HIS A 200 9.17 7.63 -15.53
C HIS A 200 8.16 8.77 -15.42
N ILE A 201 8.67 9.94 -15.04
CA ILE A 201 7.91 11.11 -14.63
C ILE A 201 8.12 12.24 -15.64
N GLU A 202 7.06 12.63 -16.32
CA GLU A 202 7.03 13.78 -17.23
C GLU A 202 6.01 14.82 -16.76
N VAL A 203 6.05 16.01 -17.34
CA VAL A 203 5.03 17.03 -17.05
C VAL A 203 3.65 16.49 -17.44
N GLY A 204 2.75 16.42 -16.46
CA GLY A 204 1.37 15.97 -16.66
C GLY A 204 1.15 14.46 -16.75
N ARG A 205 2.18 13.62 -16.68
CA ARG A 205 2.03 12.17 -16.80
C ARG A 205 3.16 11.36 -16.15
N VAL A 206 2.82 10.19 -15.64
CA VAL A 206 3.79 9.24 -15.06
C VAL A 206 3.51 7.84 -15.57
N LEU A 207 4.52 7.13 -16.04
CA LEU A 207 4.47 5.70 -16.32
C LEU A 207 5.36 4.96 -15.32
N THR A 208 4.78 4.00 -14.61
CA THR A 208 5.55 3.06 -13.77
C THR A 208 5.55 1.70 -14.43
N SER A 209 6.73 1.09 -14.55
CA SER A 209 6.93 -0.28 -15.04
C SER A 209 7.61 -1.09 -13.97
N VAL A 210 6.96 -2.14 -13.46
CA VAL A 210 7.53 -3.02 -12.44
C VAL A 210 7.30 -4.49 -12.80
N PRO A 211 8.31 -5.34 -12.60
CA PRO A 211 8.13 -6.77 -12.75
C PRO A 211 7.22 -7.29 -11.61
N VAL A 212 6.35 -8.23 -11.95
CA VAL A 212 5.49 -8.96 -11.01
C VAL A 212 5.73 -10.45 -11.17
N GLU A 213 5.06 -11.29 -10.39
CA GLU A 213 5.30 -12.72 -10.41
C GLU A 213 5.02 -13.37 -11.79
N ASP A 214 5.62 -14.53 -12.01
CA ASP A 214 5.37 -15.45 -13.14
C ASP A 214 5.70 -14.83 -14.52
N GLY A 215 6.76 -14.01 -14.58
CA GLY A 215 7.25 -13.38 -15.82
C GLY A 215 6.30 -12.33 -16.39
N LEU A 216 5.50 -11.70 -15.55
CA LEU A 216 4.64 -10.60 -15.92
C LEU A 216 5.24 -9.26 -15.53
N HIS A 217 4.78 -8.19 -16.21
CA HIS A 217 5.03 -6.81 -15.85
C HIS A 217 3.73 -6.06 -15.61
N MET A 218 3.71 -5.18 -14.64
CA MET A 218 2.63 -4.22 -14.45
C MET A 218 3.07 -2.86 -14.99
N LEU A 219 2.28 -2.30 -15.92
CA LEU A 219 2.43 -0.93 -16.37
C LEU A 219 1.32 -0.07 -15.77
N ILE A 220 1.72 0.95 -14.98
CA ILE A 220 0.80 1.88 -14.34
C ILE A 220 0.93 3.24 -15.03
N ALA A 221 -0.14 3.68 -15.66
CA ALA A 221 -0.29 5.01 -16.23
C ALA A 221 -0.98 5.92 -15.21
N ALA A 222 -0.32 7.01 -14.80
CA ALA A 222 -0.92 8.05 -13.97
C ALA A 222 -0.96 9.35 -14.76
N GLY A 223 -2.16 9.89 -14.95
CA GLY A 223 -2.42 11.01 -15.84
C GLY A 223 -3.64 11.82 -15.40
N PRO A 224 -4.08 12.80 -16.22
CA PRO A 224 -5.21 13.65 -15.88
C PRO A 224 -6.51 12.84 -15.75
N PRO A 225 -7.52 13.35 -15.02
CA PRO A 225 -8.77 12.63 -14.75
C PRO A 225 -9.48 12.09 -15.99
N GLU A 226 -9.34 12.75 -17.14
CA GLU A 226 -9.95 12.36 -18.40
C GLU A 226 -9.46 10.99 -18.90
N MET A 227 -8.30 10.54 -18.46
CA MET A 227 -7.73 9.24 -18.83
C MET A 227 -8.65 8.07 -18.45
N VAL A 228 -9.43 8.22 -17.40
CA VAL A 228 -10.31 7.16 -16.87
C VAL A 228 -11.80 7.38 -17.15
N HIS A 229 -12.16 8.41 -17.93
CA HIS A 229 -13.54 8.71 -18.32
C HIS A 229 -13.94 8.01 -19.61
N GLY A 230 -15.26 7.88 -19.84
CA GLY A 230 -15.84 7.31 -21.06
C GLY A 230 -16.08 5.82 -21.00
N THR A 231 -16.30 5.22 -22.17
CA THR A 231 -16.54 3.78 -22.35
C THR A 231 -15.29 2.95 -22.01
N GLN A 232 -15.46 1.65 -21.80
CA GLN A 232 -14.34 0.74 -21.54
C GLN A 232 -13.33 0.74 -22.70
N GLU A 233 -13.79 0.77 -23.94
CA GLU A 233 -12.95 0.78 -25.13
C GLU A 233 -12.15 2.09 -25.25
N GLU A 234 -12.78 3.25 -25.04
CA GLU A 234 -12.11 4.55 -25.06
C GLU A 234 -11.04 4.65 -23.96
N ARG A 235 -11.33 4.18 -22.76
CA ARG A 235 -10.36 4.16 -21.66
C ARG A 235 -9.19 3.23 -21.96
N ARG A 236 -9.48 2.04 -22.51
CA ARG A 236 -8.44 1.07 -22.90
C ARG A 236 -7.54 1.65 -24.01
N THR A 237 -8.10 2.27 -25.01
CA THR A 237 -7.34 2.94 -26.08
C THR A 237 -6.43 4.02 -25.51
N ARG A 238 -6.95 4.91 -24.67
CA ARG A 238 -6.14 5.95 -24.01
C ARG A 238 -5.01 5.38 -23.15
N TYR A 239 -5.28 4.29 -22.41
CA TYR A 239 -4.23 3.60 -21.66
C TYR A 239 -3.12 3.06 -22.56
N LEU A 240 -3.46 2.42 -23.68
CA LEU A 240 -2.48 1.90 -24.62
C LEU A 240 -1.66 3.02 -25.29
N ASP A 241 -2.31 4.12 -25.66
CA ASP A 241 -1.65 5.28 -26.26
C ASP A 241 -0.75 5.99 -25.23
N PHE A 242 -1.18 6.02 -23.96
CA PHE A 242 -0.37 6.54 -22.87
C PHE A 242 0.94 5.74 -22.70
N VAL A 243 0.84 4.42 -22.67
CA VAL A 243 2.03 3.52 -22.55
C VAL A 243 2.97 3.72 -23.75
N ARG A 244 2.45 3.80 -24.97
CA ARG A 244 3.25 4.08 -26.19
C ARG A 244 3.95 5.43 -26.14
N GLY A 245 3.43 6.37 -25.38
CA GLY A 245 4.01 7.68 -25.18
C GLY A 245 5.30 7.71 -24.34
N PHE A 246 5.77 6.54 -23.83
CA PHE A 246 6.99 6.41 -23.01
C PHE A 246 7.99 5.41 -23.63
N PRO A 247 8.53 5.69 -24.86
CA PRO A 247 9.39 4.74 -25.57
C PRO A 247 10.72 4.44 -24.84
N GLU A 248 11.17 5.33 -23.96
CA GLU A 248 12.38 5.12 -23.15
C GLU A 248 12.15 4.15 -21.97
N THR A 249 10.88 3.91 -21.59
CA THR A 249 10.54 2.93 -20.53
C THR A 249 10.20 1.58 -21.13
N VAL A 250 9.37 1.57 -22.18
CA VAL A 250 9.06 0.35 -22.95
C VAL A 250 9.14 0.70 -24.42
N SER A 251 10.16 0.15 -25.10
CA SER A 251 10.38 0.49 -26.50
C SER A 251 9.23 0.01 -27.41
N PRO A 252 8.97 0.66 -28.55
CA PRO A 252 7.95 0.22 -29.51
C PRO A 252 8.11 -1.24 -29.92
N GLU A 253 9.35 -1.70 -30.13
CA GLU A 253 9.65 -3.08 -30.56
C GLU A 253 9.28 -4.09 -29.47
N VAL A 254 9.41 -3.71 -28.19
CA VAL A 254 8.97 -4.54 -27.06
C VAL A 254 7.45 -4.55 -27.00
N LEU A 255 6.79 -3.39 -27.08
CA LEU A 255 5.33 -3.28 -27.05
C LEU A 255 4.63 -4.02 -28.18
N ASP A 256 5.21 -4.04 -29.39
CA ASP A 256 4.67 -4.76 -30.55
C ASP A 256 4.66 -6.29 -30.35
N ARG A 257 5.52 -6.80 -29.47
CA ARG A 257 5.62 -8.23 -29.13
C ARG A 257 4.94 -8.58 -27.82
N ALA A 258 4.74 -7.59 -26.96
CA ALA A 258 4.12 -7.78 -25.65
C ALA A 258 2.60 -7.91 -25.78
N SER A 259 1.99 -8.56 -24.81
CA SER A 259 0.54 -8.74 -24.75
C SER A 259 -0.01 -8.27 -23.41
N LEU A 260 -1.00 -7.39 -23.45
CA LEU A 260 -1.82 -7.06 -22.29
C LEU A 260 -2.73 -8.24 -21.99
N ILE A 261 -2.51 -8.92 -20.87
CA ILE A 261 -3.17 -10.20 -20.54
C ILE A 261 -4.38 -10.06 -19.62
N THR A 262 -4.66 -8.85 -19.13
CA THR A 262 -5.80 -8.59 -18.27
C THR A 262 -6.62 -7.41 -18.75
N GLU A 263 -7.84 -7.28 -18.24
CA GLU A 263 -8.56 -6.02 -18.31
C GLU A 263 -7.74 -4.93 -17.58
N VAL A 264 -7.83 -3.70 -18.07
CA VAL A 264 -7.19 -2.54 -17.44
C VAL A 264 -8.00 -2.13 -16.22
N ALA A 265 -7.34 -2.06 -15.08
CA ALA A 265 -7.93 -1.54 -13.86
C ALA A 265 -7.83 -0.01 -13.83
N TYR A 266 -8.86 0.66 -13.31
CA TYR A 266 -8.95 2.11 -13.27
C TYR A 266 -9.21 2.62 -11.87
N ALA A 267 -8.42 3.60 -11.44
CA ALA A 267 -8.57 4.32 -10.17
C ALA A 267 -8.72 5.82 -10.45
N PRO A 268 -9.95 6.34 -10.48
CA PRO A 268 -10.19 7.77 -10.62
C PRO A 268 -9.71 8.55 -9.39
N GLU A 269 -9.31 9.81 -9.59
CA GLU A 269 -8.76 10.71 -8.54
C GLU A 269 -9.58 10.71 -7.24
N PRO A 270 -10.93 10.77 -7.26
CA PRO A 270 -11.70 10.77 -6.02
C PRO A 270 -11.50 9.54 -5.13
N LEU A 271 -11.09 8.41 -5.69
CA LEU A 271 -10.75 7.21 -4.92
C LEU A 271 -9.39 7.32 -4.23
N MET A 272 -8.57 8.30 -4.58
CA MET A 272 -7.22 8.51 -4.03
C MET A 272 -7.16 9.65 -3.02
N GLN A 273 -8.31 10.16 -2.58
CA GLN A 273 -8.38 11.16 -1.52
C GLN A 273 -7.89 10.56 -0.19
N GLY A 274 -6.87 11.20 0.39
CA GLY A 274 -6.30 10.82 1.67
C GLY A 274 -7.17 11.21 2.86
N PHE A 275 -6.94 10.52 3.95
CA PHE A 275 -7.59 10.82 5.23
C PHE A 275 -6.88 10.11 6.40
N PHE A 276 -7.17 10.60 7.59
CA PHE A 276 -6.97 9.91 8.86
C PHE A 276 -8.31 9.62 9.53
N ARG A 277 -8.31 8.68 10.47
CA ARG A 277 -9.40 8.43 11.41
C ARG A 277 -8.81 8.20 12.79
N ARG A 278 -9.59 8.46 13.84
CA ARG A 278 -9.27 7.97 15.19
C ARG A 278 -8.98 6.47 15.11
N PRO A 279 -7.81 6.00 15.60
CA PRO A 279 -7.36 4.64 15.30
C PRO A 279 -7.90 3.60 16.27
N SER A 280 -8.30 3.97 17.48
CA SER A 280 -8.75 3.03 18.53
C SER A 280 -9.76 3.64 19.45
N GLY A 281 -10.42 2.77 20.21
CA GLY A 281 -11.37 3.12 21.26
C GLY A 281 -11.80 1.86 22.03
N PRO A 282 -12.81 1.99 22.90
CA PRO A 282 -13.21 0.90 23.79
C PRO A 282 -13.66 -0.35 23.02
N GLY A 283 -12.83 -1.42 23.06
CA GLY A 283 -13.06 -2.71 22.42
C GLY A 283 -12.84 -2.72 20.90
N TRP A 284 -12.23 -1.68 20.30
CA TRP A 284 -12.00 -1.66 18.86
C TRP A 284 -10.72 -0.92 18.46
N ALA A 285 -10.16 -1.30 17.29
CA ALA A 285 -9.17 -0.50 16.59
C ALA A 285 -9.32 -0.62 15.07
N LEU A 286 -8.78 0.38 14.35
CA LEU A 286 -8.72 0.44 12.88
C LEU A 286 -7.25 0.31 12.43
N LEU A 287 -7.02 -0.42 11.33
CA LEU A 287 -5.69 -0.66 10.79
C LEU A 287 -5.66 -0.46 9.26
N GLY A 288 -4.47 -0.17 8.74
CA GLY A 288 -4.26 0.04 7.31
C GLY A 288 -5.15 1.15 6.76
N ASP A 289 -5.67 0.97 5.54
CA ASP A 289 -6.54 1.96 4.89
C ASP A 289 -7.88 2.20 5.61
N ALA A 290 -8.26 1.37 6.57
CA ALA A 290 -9.41 1.65 7.43
C ALA A 290 -9.10 2.76 8.44
N CYS A 291 -7.84 2.86 8.85
CA CYS A 291 -7.33 3.81 9.82
C CYS A 291 -6.85 5.12 9.17
N HIS A 292 -5.93 5.02 8.21
CA HIS A 292 -5.48 6.14 7.41
C HIS A 292 -5.15 5.70 5.99
N PHE A 293 -5.43 6.56 5.02
CA PHE A 293 -5.13 6.32 3.62
C PHE A 293 -4.33 7.48 3.05
N LYS A 294 -3.20 7.20 2.43
CA LYS A 294 -2.37 8.17 1.72
C LYS A 294 -2.36 7.90 0.21
N HIS A 295 -1.90 8.88 -0.56
CA HIS A 295 -1.84 8.75 -2.01
C HIS A 295 -0.93 7.57 -2.41
N PRO A 296 -1.36 6.72 -3.36
CA PRO A 296 -0.61 5.51 -3.73
C PRO A 296 0.70 5.79 -4.50
N GLY A 297 0.99 7.04 -4.87
CA GLY A 297 2.19 7.43 -5.63
C GLY A 297 3.53 7.06 -4.98
N THR A 298 3.56 6.87 -3.67
CA THR A 298 4.77 6.42 -2.95
C THR A 298 4.80 4.92 -2.69
N ALA A 299 3.74 4.17 -3.04
CA ALA A 299 3.61 2.73 -2.82
C ALA A 299 3.94 2.25 -1.38
N GLN A 300 3.66 3.06 -0.35
CA GLN A 300 3.97 2.74 1.05
C GLN A 300 2.80 2.12 1.83
N GLY A 301 1.57 2.08 1.27
CA GLY A 301 0.37 1.68 1.98
C GLY A 301 0.38 0.22 2.46
N ILE A 302 0.98 -0.70 1.70
CA ILE A 302 1.11 -2.12 2.11
C ILE A 302 2.06 -2.23 3.30
N GLY A 303 3.24 -1.59 3.23
CA GLY A 303 4.20 -1.58 4.34
C GLY A 303 3.58 -1.03 5.63
N ASP A 304 2.85 0.09 5.53
CA ASP A 304 2.15 0.68 6.70
C ASP A 304 1.11 -0.27 7.29
N ALA A 305 0.36 -0.96 6.44
CA ALA A 305 -0.66 -1.92 6.87
C ALA A 305 -0.06 -3.10 7.64
N LEU A 306 1.05 -3.65 7.13
CA LEU A 306 1.78 -4.74 7.78
C LEU A 306 2.35 -4.28 9.14
N GLU A 307 2.94 -3.10 9.17
CA GLU A 307 3.59 -2.56 10.36
C GLU A 307 2.59 -2.24 11.47
N GLN A 308 1.41 -1.68 11.11
CA GLN A 308 0.33 -1.44 12.07
C GLN A 308 -0.20 -2.74 12.68
N GLY A 309 -0.36 -3.80 11.87
CA GLY A 309 -0.78 -5.10 12.37
C GLY A 309 0.19 -5.67 13.41
N VAL A 310 1.49 -5.60 13.13
CA VAL A 310 2.54 -6.04 14.06
C VAL A 310 2.52 -5.20 15.34
N TYR A 311 2.50 -3.86 15.20
CA TYR A 311 2.49 -2.95 16.35
C TYR A 311 1.30 -3.22 17.29
N VAL A 312 0.09 -3.34 16.72
CA VAL A 312 -1.12 -3.57 17.51
C VAL A 312 -1.06 -4.93 18.24
N ALA A 313 -0.59 -5.99 17.56
CA ALA A 313 -0.40 -7.29 18.19
C ALA A 313 0.62 -7.25 19.33
N GLU A 314 1.73 -6.54 19.17
CA GLU A 314 2.75 -6.36 20.20
C GLU A 314 2.24 -5.54 21.38
N ALA A 315 1.57 -4.41 21.12
CA ALA A 315 1.03 -3.52 22.15
C ALA A 315 0.01 -4.25 23.04
N LEU A 316 -0.93 -4.99 22.45
CA LEU A 316 -1.95 -5.72 23.20
C LEU A 316 -1.39 -6.93 23.99
N SER A 317 -0.29 -7.50 23.52
CA SER A 317 0.37 -8.62 24.19
C SER A 317 1.47 -8.16 25.17
N SER A 318 1.68 -6.87 25.32
CA SER A 318 2.59 -6.29 26.32
C SER A 318 2.00 -6.35 27.73
N ALA A 319 2.83 -6.07 28.73
CA ALA A 319 2.41 -6.07 30.13
C ALA A 319 1.25 -5.09 30.43
N ASN A 320 1.15 -3.98 29.69
CA ASN A 320 0.07 -3.00 29.85
C ASN A 320 -1.19 -3.38 29.06
N GLY A 321 -1.06 -4.09 27.92
CA GLY A 321 -2.15 -4.59 27.12
C GLY A 321 -3.11 -3.53 26.57
N THR A 322 -2.62 -2.31 26.27
CA THR A 322 -3.44 -1.17 25.81
C THR A 322 -3.02 -0.66 24.45
N LEU A 323 -3.88 0.14 23.82
CA LEU A 323 -3.63 0.87 22.57
C LEU A 323 -3.62 2.40 22.79
N ASP A 324 -3.34 2.85 24.01
CA ASP A 324 -3.36 4.28 24.37
C ASP A 324 -2.37 5.10 23.54
N ASP A 325 -1.21 4.53 23.23
CA ASP A 325 -0.15 5.18 22.45
C ASP A 325 -0.29 4.95 20.92
N TYR A 326 -1.32 4.20 20.45
CA TYR A 326 -1.40 3.80 19.04
C TYR A 326 -1.60 5.00 18.10
N GLU A 327 -2.37 6.00 18.50
CA GLU A 327 -2.59 7.20 17.68
C GLU A 327 -1.29 8.01 17.54
N GLU A 328 -0.57 8.26 18.65
CA GLU A 328 0.68 8.98 18.63
C GLU A 328 1.74 8.25 17.80
N TRP A 329 1.88 6.92 18.01
CA TRP A 329 2.81 6.09 17.26
C TRP A 329 2.50 6.13 15.75
N ARG A 330 1.22 5.97 15.35
CA ARG A 330 0.81 6.01 13.95
C ARG A 330 1.07 7.39 13.35
N ASP A 331 0.69 8.46 14.03
CA ASP A 331 0.82 9.82 13.51
C ASP A 331 2.28 10.24 13.37
N ALA A 332 3.13 9.92 14.34
CA ALA A 332 4.56 10.16 14.25
C ALA A 332 5.20 9.52 13.01
N ARG A 333 4.76 8.30 12.65
CA ARG A 333 5.28 7.59 11.48
C ARG A 333 4.63 7.98 10.16
N ALA A 334 3.41 8.49 10.20
CA ALA A 334 2.63 8.72 8.98
C ALA A 334 2.66 10.18 8.50
N ALA A 335 2.81 11.17 9.38
CA ALA A 335 2.51 12.57 9.07
C ALA A 335 3.30 13.12 7.87
N GLU A 336 4.63 13.08 7.90
CA GLU A 336 5.45 13.60 6.79
C GLU A 336 5.25 12.78 5.51
N HIS A 337 5.21 11.46 5.62
CA HIS A 337 4.99 10.56 4.48
C HIS A 337 3.58 10.68 3.88
N TYR A 338 2.60 11.08 4.68
CA TYR A 338 1.25 11.38 4.19
C TYR A 338 1.27 12.59 3.25
N GLU A 339 1.83 13.71 3.67
CA GLU A 339 1.95 14.92 2.85
C GLU A 339 2.85 14.67 1.63
N TRP A 340 4.00 14.03 1.84
CA TRP A 340 4.92 13.68 0.77
C TRP A 340 4.28 12.79 -0.30
N SER A 341 3.43 11.86 0.07
CA SER A 341 2.73 11.01 -0.89
C SER A 341 1.85 11.81 -1.85
N PHE A 342 1.29 12.94 -1.40
CA PHE A 342 0.49 13.82 -2.23
C PHE A 342 1.32 14.74 -3.12
N THR A 343 2.60 14.98 -2.82
CA THR A 343 3.51 15.62 -3.78
C THR A 343 3.74 14.74 -5.00
N TRP A 344 3.84 13.42 -4.79
CA TRP A 344 3.92 12.41 -5.87
C TRP A 344 2.56 12.18 -6.57
N GLY A 345 1.47 12.51 -5.93
CA GLY A 345 0.11 12.49 -6.50
C GLY A 345 -0.26 13.74 -7.30
N ARG A 346 0.65 14.70 -7.40
CA ARG A 346 0.50 15.90 -8.21
C ARG A 346 1.39 15.84 -9.44
N PHE A 347 0.98 16.55 -10.49
CA PHE A 347 1.81 16.60 -11.69
C PHE A 347 3.11 17.38 -11.42
N PRO A 348 4.27 16.80 -11.78
CA PRO A 348 5.50 17.57 -11.78
C PRO A 348 5.39 18.70 -12.78
N ARG A 349 6.02 19.83 -12.46
CA ARG A 349 6.07 21.03 -13.28
C ARG A 349 7.51 21.27 -13.72
N PRO A 350 7.74 22.04 -14.80
CA PRO A 350 9.10 22.33 -15.27
C PRO A 350 10.01 22.92 -14.20
N GLU A 351 9.47 23.73 -13.29
CA GLU A 351 10.23 24.33 -12.18
C GLU A 351 10.77 23.31 -11.15
N HIS A 352 10.32 22.05 -11.18
CA HIS A 352 10.85 20.98 -10.33
C HIS A 352 12.11 20.31 -10.91
N GLU A 353 12.54 20.66 -12.13
CA GLU A 353 13.74 20.10 -12.78
C GLU A 353 14.96 20.09 -11.85
N PRO A 354 15.29 21.15 -11.09
CA PRO A 354 16.46 21.16 -10.22
C PRO A 354 16.47 20.05 -9.16
N ILE A 355 15.30 19.62 -8.70
CA ILE A 355 15.14 18.52 -7.73
C ILE A 355 15.56 17.20 -8.39
N PHE A 356 15.04 16.91 -9.60
CA PHE A 356 15.37 15.67 -10.33
C PHE A 356 16.85 15.64 -10.72
N ARG A 357 17.41 16.77 -11.11
CA ARG A 357 18.84 16.91 -11.36
C ARG A 357 19.66 16.64 -10.10
N GLY A 358 19.26 17.19 -8.95
CA GLY A 358 19.89 16.94 -7.66
C GLY A 358 19.90 15.44 -7.31
N TRP A 359 18.76 14.78 -7.41
CA TRP A 359 18.65 13.34 -7.16
C TRP A 359 19.50 12.48 -8.11
N ALA A 360 19.66 12.91 -9.35
CA ALA A 360 20.44 12.19 -10.35
C ALA A 360 21.96 12.43 -10.24
N SER A 361 22.38 13.64 -9.82
CA SER A 361 23.79 14.05 -9.81
C SER A 361 24.49 13.89 -8.46
N GLU A 362 23.74 13.88 -7.35
CA GLU A 362 24.27 13.73 -6.01
C GLU A 362 23.94 12.32 -5.49
N ALA A 363 24.97 11.50 -5.30
CA ALA A 363 24.79 10.09 -4.94
C ALA A 363 24.04 9.90 -3.61
N ASP A 364 24.31 10.76 -2.62
CA ASP A 364 23.65 10.77 -1.32
C ASP A 364 22.16 11.17 -1.45
N ALA A 365 21.83 12.17 -2.26
CA ALA A 365 20.46 12.60 -2.48
C ALA A 365 19.64 11.53 -3.24
N GLY A 366 20.24 10.88 -4.23
CA GLY A 366 19.63 9.76 -4.93
C GLY A 366 19.40 8.54 -4.03
N GLN A 367 20.33 8.27 -3.10
CA GLN A 367 20.16 7.21 -2.11
C GLN A 367 19.06 7.57 -1.11
N ASP A 368 19.08 8.77 -0.56
CA ASP A 368 18.07 9.25 0.41
C ASP A 368 16.66 9.24 -0.20
N LEU A 369 16.52 9.53 -1.50
CA LEU A 369 15.24 9.40 -2.20
C LEU A 369 14.72 7.95 -2.13
N ARG A 370 15.55 6.97 -2.43
CA ARG A 370 15.18 5.55 -2.33
C ARG A 370 14.88 5.14 -0.89
N ASP A 371 15.70 5.60 0.05
CA ASP A 371 15.56 5.32 1.46
C ASP A 371 14.35 6.01 2.10
N CYS A 372 13.89 7.13 1.54
CA CYS A 372 12.63 7.75 1.89
C CYS A 372 11.41 6.86 1.54
N PHE A 373 11.44 6.16 0.41
CA PHE A 373 10.42 5.16 0.10
C PHE A 373 10.43 4.00 1.09
N SER A 374 11.62 3.56 1.52
CA SER A 374 11.82 2.50 2.52
C SER A 374 11.68 2.97 3.98
N ARG A 375 11.32 4.24 4.22
CA ARG A 375 11.17 4.86 5.54
C ARG A 375 12.43 4.84 6.41
N LEU A 376 13.61 4.86 5.80
CA LEU A 376 14.90 5.03 6.46
C LEU A 376 15.31 6.50 6.55
N VAL A 377 14.76 7.33 5.67
CA VAL A 377 14.97 8.78 5.63
C VAL A 377 13.61 9.46 5.62
N GLU A 378 13.45 10.50 6.43
CA GLU A 378 12.23 11.31 6.45
C GLU A 378 12.18 12.27 5.24
N PRO A 379 11.00 12.57 4.69
CA PRO A 379 10.85 13.52 3.60
C PRO A 379 11.47 14.89 3.83
N SER A 380 11.43 15.41 5.06
CA SER A 380 12.05 16.67 5.45
C SER A 380 13.58 16.64 5.35
N ALA A 381 14.20 15.51 5.63
CA ALA A 381 15.65 15.34 5.48
C ALA A 381 16.05 15.23 3.99
N LEU A 382 15.26 14.50 3.19
CA LEU A 382 15.45 14.42 1.73
C LEU A 382 15.35 15.81 1.07
N MET A 383 14.39 16.64 1.49
CA MET A 383 14.09 17.97 0.94
C MET A 383 14.55 19.06 1.89
N SER A 384 15.73 18.91 2.50
CA SER A 384 16.27 19.90 3.44
C SER A 384 16.49 21.26 2.78
N GLU A 385 16.39 22.34 3.55
CA GLU A 385 16.59 23.71 3.09
C GLU A 385 17.97 23.88 2.43
N GLU A 386 19.01 23.24 2.98
CA GLU A 386 20.35 23.25 2.40
C GLU A 386 20.39 22.67 0.99
N ARG A 387 19.74 21.48 0.77
CA ARG A 387 19.67 20.86 -0.55
C ARG A 387 18.86 21.71 -1.53
N LEU A 388 17.70 22.19 -1.10
CA LEU A 388 16.86 23.04 -1.94
C LEU A 388 17.59 24.30 -2.36
N ASN A 389 18.26 24.99 -1.44
CA ASN A 389 19.08 26.17 -1.76
C ASN A 389 20.20 25.84 -2.76
N ARG A 390 20.86 24.71 -2.63
CA ARG A 390 21.89 24.23 -3.56
C ARG A 390 21.33 23.89 -4.95
N TRP A 391 20.20 23.20 -5.02
CA TRP A 391 19.60 22.75 -6.28
C TRP A 391 18.94 23.86 -7.09
N PHE A 392 18.22 24.75 -6.42
CA PHE A 392 17.59 25.89 -7.09
C PHE A 392 18.55 27.04 -7.37
N GLY A 393 19.78 26.96 -6.87
CA GLY A 393 20.77 27.96 -6.92
C GLY A 393 20.36 29.16 -6.08
N ALA A 394 21.10 29.50 -5.04
CA ALA A 394 21.20 30.89 -4.67
C ALA A 394 21.85 31.56 -5.89
N THR A 395 21.06 32.09 -6.80
CA THR A 395 21.59 33.11 -7.76
C THR A 395 22.05 34.26 -6.90
N SER A 396 23.35 34.20 -6.55
CA SER A 396 24.09 35.31 -5.99
C SER A 396 24.13 36.45 -6.99
#